data_fc1184b0c87af62993ef5d7e26300f8e
#
_entry.id   fc1184b0c87af62993ef5d7e26300f8e
#
_cell.length_a   1.000
_cell.length_b   1.000
_cell.length_c   1.000
_cell.angle_alpha   90.00
_cell.angle_beta   90.00
_cell.angle_gamma   90.00
#
_symmetry.space_group_name_H-M   'P 1'
#
loop_
_entity.id
_entity.type
_entity.pdbx_description
1 polymer ?
#
loop_
_entity_poly.entity_id
_entity_poly.type
_entity_poly.pdbx_seq_one_letter_code
_entity_poly.pdbx_strand_id
1 'polypeptide(L)'
;MTHVILACMRDEALFVVEWLAHHLALGFDSITVFTNDCSDGTDAILQRVADHAPVFWHDNPGPYEEAGSIQKTALRHGFGLPHIQAADWAMHIDADEYLNIFCGDRSISA
;
A
#
# COMPACT_ATOMS: atom_id res chain seq x y z
N MET A 1 -14.83 1.42 -12.07
CA MET A 1 -13.38 1.57 -12.23
C MET A 1 -12.64 1.01 -11.03
N THR A 2 -11.50 0.41 -11.26
CA THR A 2 -10.66 -0.18 -10.21
C THR A 2 -9.59 0.82 -9.79
N HIS A 3 -9.55 1.10 -8.50
CA HIS A 3 -8.57 2.02 -7.91
C HIS A 3 -7.76 1.25 -6.87
N VAL A 4 -6.44 1.25 -7.00
CA VAL A 4 -5.56 0.51 -6.09
C VAL A 4 -4.46 1.41 -5.54
N ILE A 5 -3.95 1.05 -4.36
CA ILE A 5 -2.83 1.73 -3.73
C ILE A 5 -1.63 0.80 -3.72
N LEU A 6 -0.46 1.38 -3.95
CA LEU A 6 0.83 0.74 -3.79
C LEU A 6 1.66 1.56 -2.80
N ALA A 7 2.17 0.92 -1.77
CA ALA A 7 2.94 1.58 -0.73
C ALA A 7 4.18 0.78 -0.34
N CYS A 8 5.16 1.47 0.22
CA CYS A 8 6.36 0.86 0.80
C CYS A 8 6.47 1.36 2.24
N MET A 9 6.62 0.43 3.19
CA MET A 9 6.60 0.76 4.62
C MET A 9 7.73 0.10 5.37
N ARG A 10 8.16 0.76 6.45
CA ARG A 10 9.09 0.21 7.43
C ARG A 10 8.69 0.72 8.81
N ASP A 11 8.48 -0.22 9.75
CA ASP A 11 8.20 0.09 11.16
C ASP A 11 7.03 1.06 11.37
N GLU A 12 5.88 0.73 10.75
CA GLU A 12 4.65 1.51 10.85
C GLU A 12 3.55 0.79 11.63
N ALA A 13 3.92 -0.14 12.54
CA ALA A 13 2.96 -0.99 13.24
C ALA A 13 1.90 -0.22 14.03
N LEU A 14 2.25 0.95 14.58
CA LEU A 14 1.31 1.75 15.36
C LEU A 14 0.15 2.30 14.53
N PHE A 15 0.36 2.55 13.24
CA PHE A 15 -0.60 3.28 12.42
C PHE A 15 -1.08 2.52 11.19
N VAL A 16 -0.47 1.37 10.87
CA VAL A 16 -0.75 0.69 9.60
C VAL A 16 -2.22 0.25 9.48
N VAL A 17 -2.82 -0.26 10.54
CA VAL A 17 -4.22 -0.71 10.50
C VAL A 17 -5.17 0.47 10.25
N GLU A 18 -4.95 1.59 10.95
CA GLU A 18 -5.74 2.80 10.75
C GLU A 18 -5.60 3.34 9.33
N TRP A 19 -4.37 3.35 8.81
CA TRP A 19 -4.07 3.81 7.46
C TRP A 19 -4.77 2.93 6.41
N LEU A 20 -4.71 1.60 6.58
CA LEU A 20 -5.41 0.66 5.70
C LEU A 20 -6.93 0.87 5.76
N ALA A 21 -7.48 0.97 6.97
CA ALA A 21 -8.91 1.14 7.15
C ALA A 21 -9.41 2.44 6.52
N HIS A 22 -8.67 3.53 6.69
CA HIS A 22 -9.02 4.83 6.10
C HIS A 22 -9.13 4.73 4.57
N HIS A 23 -8.12 4.16 3.92
CA HIS A 23 -8.10 4.11 2.46
C HIS A 23 -9.09 3.12 1.88
N LEU A 24 -9.31 1.98 2.55
CA LEU A 24 -10.35 1.05 2.11
C LEU A 24 -11.75 1.66 2.25
N ALA A 25 -11.97 2.45 3.30
CA ALA A 25 -13.25 3.15 3.50
C ALA A 25 -13.50 4.21 2.42
N LEU A 26 -12.47 4.78 1.82
CA LEU A 26 -12.62 5.69 0.69
C LEU A 26 -13.04 4.99 -0.60
N GLY A 27 -12.98 3.66 -0.64
CA GLY A 27 -13.41 2.89 -1.79
C GLY A 27 -12.30 2.32 -2.66
N PHE A 28 -11.05 2.32 -2.19
CA PHE A 28 -9.98 1.64 -2.91
C PHE A 28 -10.28 0.14 -2.94
N ASP A 29 -10.07 -0.48 -4.10
CA ASP A 29 -10.37 -1.90 -4.30
C ASP A 29 -9.33 -2.81 -3.67
N SER A 30 -8.08 -2.38 -3.62
CA SER A 30 -7.02 -3.10 -2.94
C SER A 30 -5.86 -2.19 -2.55
N ILE A 31 -5.08 -2.65 -1.58
CA ILE A 31 -3.86 -1.97 -1.14
C ILE A 31 -2.74 -3.00 -1.13
N THR A 32 -1.66 -2.72 -1.84
CA THR A 32 -0.46 -3.55 -1.88
C THR A 32 0.65 -2.84 -1.12
N VAL A 33 1.25 -3.51 -0.16
CA VAL A 33 2.31 -2.93 0.68
C VAL A 33 3.56 -3.79 0.59
N PHE A 34 4.67 -3.17 0.24
CA PHE A 34 6.00 -3.75 0.33
C PHE A 34 6.63 -3.33 1.65
N THR A 35 7.17 -4.27 2.40
CA THR A 35 7.88 -3.97 3.65
C THR A 35 9.38 -4.25 3.50
N ASN A 36 10.17 -3.56 4.32
CA ASN A 36 11.62 -3.64 4.28
C ASN A 36 12.18 -3.62 5.71
N ASP A 37 12.78 -4.71 6.13
CA ASP A 37 13.47 -4.82 7.43
C ASP A 37 12.65 -4.32 8.61
N CYS A 38 11.39 -4.71 8.72
CA CYS A 38 10.54 -4.33 9.84
C CYS A 38 10.96 -5.03 11.12
N SER A 39 11.07 -4.27 12.21
CA SER A 39 11.42 -4.77 13.53
C SER A 39 10.29 -4.66 14.54
N ASP A 40 9.17 -3.99 14.21
CA ASP A 40 8.06 -3.72 15.12
C ASP A 40 6.82 -4.59 14.85
N GLY A 41 6.89 -5.52 13.89
CA GLY A 41 5.76 -6.38 13.55
C GLY A 41 4.86 -5.86 12.44
N THR A 42 5.22 -4.78 11.75
CA THR A 42 4.43 -4.24 10.62
C THR A 42 4.14 -5.34 9.60
N ASP A 43 5.14 -6.10 9.19
CA ASP A 43 5.01 -7.18 8.22
C ASP A 43 4.04 -8.28 8.70
N ALA A 44 4.12 -8.66 9.97
CA ALA A 44 3.23 -9.67 10.55
C ALA A 44 1.78 -9.18 10.57
N ILE A 45 1.55 -7.91 10.90
CA ILE A 45 0.23 -7.30 10.89
C ILE A 45 -0.35 -7.33 9.48
N LEU A 46 0.44 -6.94 8.48
CA LEU A 46 -0.01 -6.93 7.09
C LEU A 46 -0.36 -8.32 6.58
N GLN A 47 0.42 -9.33 6.94
CA GLN A 47 0.13 -10.71 6.57
C GLN A 47 -1.21 -11.19 7.15
N ARG A 48 -1.51 -10.83 8.40
CA ARG A 48 -2.78 -11.18 9.02
C ARG A 48 -3.96 -10.43 8.42
N VAL A 49 -3.79 -9.15 8.14
CA VAL A 49 -4.83 -8.34 7.49
C VAL A 49 -5.14 -8.88 6.09
N ALA A 50 -4.12 -9.34 5.37
CA ALA A 50 -4.28 -9.88 4.03
C ALA A 50 -5.23 -11.10 3.98
N ASP A 51 -5.38 -11.83 5.09
CA ASP A 51 -6.30 -12.96 5.17
C ASP A 51 -7.77 -12.53 5.30
N HIS A 52 -8.03 -11.26 5.62
CA HIS A 52 -9.38 -10.78 5.96
C HIS A 52 -9.83 -9.55 5.15
N ALA A 53 -8.95 -8.96 4.34
CA ALA A 53 -9.23 -7.73 3.62
C ALA A 53 -8.47 -7.73 2.28
N PRO A 54 -8.85 -6.86 1.32
CA PRO A 54 -8.15 -6.79 0.02
C PRO A 54 -6.80 -6.06 0.15
N VAL A 55 -5.93 -6.63 0.95
CA VAL A 55 -4.58 -6.14 1.21
C VAL A 55 -3.59 -7.22 0.78
N PHE A 56 -2.56 -6.82 0.04
CA PHE A 56 -1.51 -7.72 -0.42
C PHE A 56 -0.18 -7.28 0.19
N TRP A 57 0.51 -8.21 0.82
CA TRP A 57 1.82 -7.95 1.40
C TRP A 57 2.91 -8.63 0.59
N HIS A 58 4.00 -7.91 0.38
CA HIS A 58 5.22 -8.44 -0.24
C HIS A 58 6.43 -7.94 0.50
N ASP A 59 7.44 -8.80 0.63
CA ASP A 59 8.74 -8.37 1.09
C ASP A 59 9.44 -7.62 -0.04
N ASN A 60 10.11 -6.51 0.27
CA ASN A 60 10.80 -5.72 -0.74
C ASN A 60 12.12 -6.44 -1.12
N PRO A 61 12.22 -6.94 -2.35
CA PRO A 61 13.22 -7.96 -2.67
C PRO A 61 14.66 -7.46 -2.84
N GLY A 62 14.92 -6.15 -2.87
CA GLY A 62 16.29 -5.72 -3.15
C GLY A 62 16.83 -6.32 -4.45
N PRO A 63 18.09 -6.13 -4.75
CA PRO A 63 19.10 -5.36 -4.03
C PRO A 63 18.89 -3.85 -4.10
N TYR A 64 19.46 -3.13 -3.14
CA TYR A 64 19.39 -1.67 -3.07
C TYR A 64 20.79 -1.10 -3.33
N GLU A 65 20.88 -0.25 -4.33
CA GLU A 65 22.18 0.28 -4.74
C GLU A 65 22.59 1.56 -4.00
N GLU A 66 21.60 2.35 -3.56
CA GLU A 66 21.85 3.63 -2.93
C GLU A 66 20.69 4.06 -2.03
N ALA A 67 20.88 5.13 -1.25
CA ALA A 67 19.82 5.70 -0.43
C ALA A 67 18.66 6.13 -1.33
N GLY A 68 17.45 5.72 -0.96
CA GLY A 68 16.24 5.97 -1.75
C GLY A 68 15.90 4.89 -2.74
N SER A 69 16.82 3.97 -3.05
CA SER A 69 16.56 2.87 -3.99
C SER A 69 15.59 1.85 -3.42
N ILE A 70 15.43 1.79 -2.10
CA ILE A 70 14.49 0.89 -1.43
C ILE A 70 13.07 1.12 -1.93
N GLN A 71 12.60 2.38 -1.88
CA GLN A 71 11.28 2.75 -2.34
C GLN A 71 11.13 2.57 -3.85
N LYS A 72 12.13 2.98 -4.62
CA LYS A 72 12.12 2.81 -6.08
C LYS A 72 12.03 1.34 -6.47
N THR A 73 12.76 0.48 -5.77
CA THR A 73 12.74 -0.96 -6.03
C THR A 73 11.34 -1.53 -5.75
N ALA A 74 10.73 -1.16 -4.62
CA ALA A 74 9.38 -1.58 -4.29
C ALA A 74 8.37 -1.14 -5.34
N LEU A 75 8.44 0.11 -5.77
CA LEU A 75 7.53 0.64 -6.78
C LEU A 75 7.70 -0.07 -8.13
N ARG A 76 8.94 -0.32 -8.52
CA ARG A 76 9.24 -1.03 -9.77
C ARG A 76 8.63 -2.42 -9.78
N HIS A 77 8.81 -3.19 -8.70
CA HIS A 77 8.23 -4.52 -8.59
C HIS A 77 6.72 -4.47 -8.48
N GLY A 78 6.19 -3.51 -7.70
CA GLY A 78 4.76 -3.35 -7.50
C GLY A 78 4.01 -3.03 -8.79
N PHE A 79 4.50 -2.08 -9.57
CA PHE A 79 3.86 -1.72 -10.84
C PHE A 79 3.95 -2.83 -11.88
N GLY A 80 4.79 -3.82 -11.68
CA GLY A 80 4.85 -5.02 -12.52
C GLY A 80 3.87 -6.11 -12.14
N LEU A 81 3.21 -6.02 -10.98
CA LEU A 81 2.28 -7.04 -10.53
C LEU A 81 1.01 -7.07 -11.39
N PRO A 82 0.50 -8.26 -11.74
CA PRO A 82 -0.66 -8.36 -12.64
C PRO A 82 -1.89 -7.60 -12.15
N HIS A 83 -2.21 -7.66 -10.86
CA HIS A 83 -3.41 -6.98 -10.34
C HIS A 83 -3.26 -5.45 -10.30
N ILE A 84 -2.02 -4.95 -10.22
CA ILE A 84 -1.76 -3.51 -10.32
C ILE A 84 -1.89 -3.06 -11.78
N GLN A 85 -1.33 -3.82 -12.71
CA GLN A 85 -1.43 -3.50 -14.14
C GLN A 85 -2.85 -3.60 -14.66
N ALA A 86 -3.66 -4.47 -14.09
CA ALA A 86 -5.06 -4.62 -14.47
C ALA A 86 -5.96 -3.51 -13.90
N ALA A 87 -5.50 -2.74 -12.93
CA ALA A 87 -6.28 -1.65 -12.34
C ALA A 87 -6.43 -0.47 -13.31
N ASP A 88 -7.53 0.25 -13.19
CA ASP A 88 -7.74 1.47 -13.97
C ASP A 88 -6.87 2.60 -13.43
N TRP A 89 -6.70 2.67 -12.11
CA TRP A 89 -5.89 3.69 -11.45
C TRP A 89 -5.05 3.04 -10.36
N ALA A 90 -3.77 3.41 -10.30
CA ALA A 90 -2.86 3.01 -9.23
C ALA A 90 -2.21 4.26 -8.65
N MET A 91 -2.16 4.35 -7.32
CA MET A 91 -1.63 5.51 -6.62
C MET A 91 -0.61 5.07 -5.58
N HIS A 92 0.51 5.78 -5.50
CA HIS A 92 1.47 5.61 -4.42
C HIS A 92 1.14 6.61 -3.30
N ILE A 93 0.97 6.11 -2.08
CA ILE A 93 0.70 6.92 -0.89
C ILE A 93 1.64 6.45 0.22
N ASP A 94 2.30 7.39 0.90
CA ASP A 94 3.16 7.06 2.03
C ASP A 94 2.33 6.72 3.27
N ALA A 95 2.93 6.00 4.21
CA ALA A 95 2.25 5.52 5.42
C ALA A 95 1.76 6.66 6.34
N ASP A 96 2.33 7.85 6.25
CA ASP A 96 1.94 9.02 7.02
C ASP A 96 1.00 9.97 6.26
N GLU A 97 0.57 9.57 5.06
CA GLU A 97 -0.33 10.36 4.23
C GLU A 97 -1.72 9.75 4.22
N TYR A 98 -2.73 10.63 4.33
CA TYR A 98 -4.14 10.26 4.29
C TYR A 98 -4.84 11.04 3.19
N LEU A 99 -5.35 10.34 2.19
CA LEU A 99 -6.08 10.97 1.11
C LEU A 99 -7.43 11.47 1.61
N ASN A 100 -7.78 12.70 1.24
CA ASN A 100 -9.10 13.29 1.51
C ASN A 100 -9.77 13.65 0.19
N ILE A 101 -11.05 13.36 0.10
CA ILE A 101 -11.85 13.63 -1.10
C ILE A 101 -13.00 14.56 -0.70
N PHE A 102 -13.11 15.69 -1.39
CA PHE A 102 -14.04 16.77 -1.05
C PHE A 102 -15.21 16.92 -2.02
N CYS A 103 -15.41 15.97 -2.92
CA CYS A 103 -16.51 16.00 -3.88
C CYS A 103 -17.39 14.76 -3.77
N GLY A 104 -18.60 14.84 -4.33
CA GLY A 104 -19.55 13.73 -4.34
C GLY A 104 -19.83 13.19 -2.96
N ASP A 105 -19.78 11.86 -2.82
CA ASP A 105 -19.96 11.16 -1.55
C ASP A 105 -18.64 11.00 -0.78
N ARG A 106 -17.59 11.68 -1.22
CA ARG A 106 -16.25 11.65 -0.65
C ARG A 106 -15.57 10.28 -0.77
N SER A 107 -15.99 9.46 -1.75
CA SER A 107 -15.30 8.23 -2.10
C SER A 107 -14.39 8.45 -3.30
N ILE A 108 -13.48 7.49 -3.54
CA ILE A 108 -12.52 7.58 -4.64
C ILE A 108 -13.20 7.57 -6.02
N SER A 109 -14.39 6.99 -6.12
CA SER A 109 -15.13 6.94 -7.38
C SER A 109 -16.03 8.14 -7.61
N ALA A 110 -16.07 9.08 -6.68
CA ALA A 110 -16.88 10.30 -6.82
C ALA A 110 -16.30 11.29 -7.84
#